data_fe880b0d6494e574176063d74a72843f
#
_entry.id   fe880b0d6494e574176063d74a72843f
#
_cell.length_a   1.000
_cell.length_b   1.000
_cell.length_c   1.000
_cell.angle_alpha   90.00
_cell.angle_beta   90.00
_cell.angle_gamma   90.00
#
_symmetry.space_group_name_H-M   'P 1'
#
loop_
_entity.id
_entity.type
_entity.pdbx_description
1 polymer ?
#
loop_
_entity_poly.entity_id
_entity_poly.type
_entity_poly.pdbx_seq_one_letter_code
_entity_poly.pdbx_strand_id
1 'polypeptide(L)'
;MGNGQGNGQSSGQAGQGLEVILDPRKDVVTSHSGESLDILLRLRAPVVEGDVKRTPLAISLVIDRSGSMGGGKLEEAKRCALDLLNRLHDEDRVSLVVYDTLIDVLLETMPVRLAKTLMPMRLTEIEARGGTDLHAGWLKGAETLAPTAGNGVMSRVILLSDGQANHGLVEIVPICEQVRELASAGVTTTTVGIGMGFNEELMTAIANAGQGNSWYGQRVEDLAESFDAEMGFLFNLVLQDVRVKLETPLLPRMGQIKVRNDYTKNSRGQYCLPSIAAGSEVWMGISLSMSEVIHLQEAGSVLRCVITVKDKMGREHECMVSLPKMPVVTPMEYRMAQENELVARRFNEIESGDIQREARRHVQDRNWTAVEGLIQELEVRAQDNPWLGETVKYLRKLLERRDHEAMEKELMYSSSKLKNRVADMNDSVMYCMNAEAIKPAFMRKKVSQGRNSDSQS
;
A
#
# COMPACT_ATOMS: atom_id res chain seq x y z
N MET A 1 -18.18 -4.53 41.80
CA MET A 1 -17.21 -5.58 41.48
C MET A 1 -17.78 -6.37 40.30
N GLY A 2 -17.27 -6.16 39.14
CA GLY A 2 -17.69 -6.82 37.92
C GLY A 2 -16.61 -6.61 36.91
N ASN A 3 -15.67 -7.56 36.82
CA ASN A 3 -14.64 -7.62 35.78
C ASN A 3 -15.31 -7.85 34.43
N GLY A 4 -15.38 -6.83 33.60
CA GLY A 4 -15.65 -6.97 32.18
C GLY A 4 -14.36 -7.41 31.46
N GLN A 5 -14.16 -8.69 31.33
CA GLN A 5 -13.17 -9.24 30.38
C GLN A 5 -13.77 -9.15 28.97
N GLY A 6 -13.29 -8.23 28.16
CA GLY A 6 -13.51 -8.19 26.72
C GLY A 6 -12.72 -9.31 26.07
N ASN A 7 -13.40 -10.19 25.36
CA ASN A 7 -12.82 -11.44 24.91
C ASN A 7 -13.19 -11.74 23.47
N GLY A 8 -12.23 -11.93 22.65
CA GLY A 8 -12.27 -12.38 21.27
C GLY A 8 -10.96 -12.15 20.57
N GLN A 9 -10.08 -11.37 21.17
CA GLN A 9 -8.79 -11.04 20.60
C GLN A 9 -7.78 -12.15 20.85
N SER A 10 -7.16 -12.65 19.79
CA SER A 10 -5.99 -13.51 19.86
C SER A 10 -4.79 -12.70 19.43
N SER A 11 -3.80 -12.56 20.31
CA SER A 11 -2.55 -11.84 20.02
C SER A 11 -1.34 -12.75 20.12
N GLY A 12 -0.36 -12.54 19.25
CA GLY A 12 0.95 -13.18 19.25
C GLY A 12 2.04 -12.12 19.12
N GLN A 13 3.21 -12.39 19.66
CA GLN A 13 4.39 -11.54 19.46
C GLN A 13 5.44 -12.29 18.65
N ALA A 14 5.95 -11.65 17.58
CA ALA A 14 7.13 -12.08 16.88
C ALA A 14 8.35 -11.27 17.31
N GLY A 15 9.55 -11.78 17.05
CA GLY A 15 10.80 -11.11 17.40
C GLY A 15 10.82 -9.63 17.01
N GLN A 16 11.45 -8.80 17.85
CA GLN A 16 11.53 -7.33 17.72
C GLN A 16 10.21 -6.54 17.89
N GLY A 17 9.22 -7.08 18.61
CA GLY A 17 8.04 -6.32 19.02
C GLY A 17 6.92 -6.21 17.97
N LEU A 18 6.92 -7.02 16.91
CA LEU A 18 5.76 -7.15 16.05
C LEU A 18 4.60 -7.71 16.85
N GLU A 19 3.52 -6.96 16.95
CA GLU A 19 2.26 -7.40 17.51
C GLU A 19 1.34 -7.89 16.38
N VAL A 20 0.82 -9.12 16.53
CA VAL A 20 -0.10 -9.75 15.58
C VAL A 20 -1.42 -9.96 16.27
N ILE A 21 -2.48 -9.38 15.71
CA ILE A 21 -3.82 -9.36 16.33
C ILE A 21 -4.82 -9.90 15.30
N LEU A 22 -5.70 -10.81 15.76
CA LEU A 22 -6.87 -11.25 15.01
C LEU A 22 -8.12 -10.73 15.69
N ASP A 23 -8.81 -9.80 15.05
CA ASP A 23 -10.03 -9.17 15.53
C ASP A 23 -11.22 -9.65 14.68
N PRO A 24 -12.14 -10.48 15.17
CA PRO A 24 -13.39 -10.78 14.49
C PRO A 24 -14.34 -9.57 14.55
N ARG A 25 -15.20 -9.41 13.54
CA ARG A 25 -16.23 -8.38 13.53
C ARG A 25 -17.25 -8.57 14.67
N LYS A 26 -17.58 -9.85 14.96
CA LYS A 26 -18.37 -10.25 16.12
C LYS A 26 -17.68 -11.43 16.80
N ASP A 27 -17.78 -11.51 18.10
CA ASP A 27 -17.19 -12.57 18.94
C ASP A 27 -18.05 -13.83 19.03
N VAL A 28 -19.10 -13.90 18.25
CA VAL A 28 -20.06 -15.04 18.15
C VAL A 28 -20.26 -15.43 16.69
N VAL A 29 -20.71 -16.68 16.48
CA VAL A 29 -21.03 -17.22 15.16
C VAL A 29 -22.45 -17.82 15.16
N THR A 30 -23.03 -17.97 13.98
CA THR A 30 -24.37 -18.54 13.83
C THR A 30 -24.38 -19.64 12.78
N SER A 31 -25.32 -20.59 12.91
CA SER A 31 -25.51 -21.67 11.93
C SER A 31 -26.22 -21.22 10.65
N HIS A 32 -26.57 -19.97 10.51
CA HIS A 32 -27.30 -19.46 9.34
C HIS A 32 -26.41 -19.39 8.09
N SER A 33 -26.86 -20.04 7.01
CA SER A 33 -26.10 -20.23 5.76
C SER A 33 -26.16 -19.00 4.85
N GLY A 34 -25.77 -17.90 5.14
CA GLY A 34 -25.81 -16.72 4.24
C GLY A 34 -24.92 -15.60 4.72
N GLU A 35 -24.39 -15.76 5.91
CA GLU A 35 -23.53 -14.75 6.54
C GLU A 35 -22.07 -15.15 6.50
N SER A 36 -21.18 -14.18 6.54
CA SER A 36 -19.73 -14.36 6.63
C SER A 36 -19.22 -13.96 8.01
N LEU A 37 -18.20 -14.65 8.48
CA LEU A 37 -17.35 -14.21 9.56
C LEU A 37 -16.25 -13.33 8.97
N ASP A 38 -16.31 -12.04 9.27
CA ASP A 38 -15.29 -11.08 8.90
C ASP A 38 -14.27 -10.92 10.00
N ILE A 39 -13.00 -11.02 9.65
CA ILE A 39 -11.86 -10.99 10.58
C ILE A 39 -10.84 -9.99 10.05
N LEU A 40 -10.31 -9.15 10.91
CA LEU A 40 -9.21 -8.25 10.62
C LEU A 40 -7.92 -8.80 11.23
N LEU A 41 -6.98 -9.20 10.39
CA LEU A 41 -5.60 -9.45 10.80
C LEU A 41 -4.86 -8.13 10.81
N ARG A 42 -4.28 -7.78 11.96
CA ARG A 42 -3.52 -6.55 12.17
C ARG A 42 -2.08 -6.90 12.51
N LEU A 43 -1.17 -6.33 11.76
CA LEU A 43 0.28 -6.46 11.96
C LEU A 43 0.81 -5.09 12.36
N ARG A 44 1.09 -4.91 13.65
CA ARG A 44 1.53 -3.65 14.23
C ARG A 44 3.02 -3.68 14.52
N ALA A 45 3.76 -2.76 13.91
CA ALA A 45 5.17 -2.57 14.23
C ALA A 45 5.35 -1.73 15.51
N PRO A 46 6.39 -1.98 16.30
CA PRO A 46 6.67 -1.21 17.51
C PRO A 46 6.98 0.24 17.16
N VAL A 47 6.68 1.14 18.10
CA VAL A 47 7.25 2.48 18.10
C VAL A 47 8.71 2.34 18.51
N VAL A 48 9.60 2.88 17.70
CA VAL A 48 11.04 2.90 18.00
C VAL A 48 11.36 4.27 18.60
N GLU A 49 11.60 4.31 19.90
CA GLU A 49 12.08 5.51 20.58
C GLU A 49 13.61 5.57 20.55
N GLY A 50 14.15 6.73 20.21
CA GLY A 50 15.59 7.01 20.19
C GLY A 50 16.26 6.87 18.83
N ASP A 51 17.54 7.22 18.81
CA ASP A 51 18.39 7.27 17.61
C ASP A 51 18.85 5.86 17.19
N VAL A 52 17.91 5.04 16.69
CA VAL A 52 18.22 3.69 16.24
C VAL A 52 18.84 3.76 14.85
N LYS A 53 20.07 3.25 14.73
CA LYS A 53 20.76 3.12 13.45
C LYS A 53 19.82 2.43 12.43
N ARG A 54 19.40 3.17 11.41
CA ARG A 54 18.55 2.63 10.35
C ARG A 54 19.30 1.65 9.46
N THR A 55 18.56 0.81 8.77
CA THR A 55 19.12 -0.05 7.72
C THR A 55 19.71 0.83 6.60
N PRO A 56 20.94 0.53 6.11
CA PRO A 56 21.46 1.20 4.93
C PRO A 56 20.53 1.03 3.73
N LEU A 57 20.39 2.07 2.93
CA LEU A 57 19.57 2.09 1.73
C LEU A 57 20.42 1.94 0.46
N ALA A 58 19.90 1.22 -0.52
CA ALA A 58 20.35 1.26 -1.89
C ALA A 58 19.16 1.63 -2.77
N ILE A 59 19.20 2.81 -3.39
CA ILE A 59 18.09 3.34 -4.17
C ILE A 59 18.52 3.45 -5.63
N SER A 60 17.71 2.88 -6.53
CA SER A 60 17.81 3.15 -7.96
C SER A 60 16.72 4.14 -8.37
N LEU A 61 17.13 5.33 -8.76
CA LEU A 61 16.24 6.30 -9.38
C LEU A 61 16.12 5.97 -10.86
N VAL A 62 14.90 5.65 -11.29
CA VAL A 62 14.58 5.33 -12.68
C VAL A 62 13.63 6.40 -13.20
N ILE A 63 14.15 7.28 -14.05
CA ILE A 63 13.45 8.49 -14.49
C ILE A 63 13.07 8.35 -15.96
N ASP A 64 11.77 8.46 -16.23
CA ASP A 64 11.23 8.63 -17.57
C ASP A 64 11.73 9.97 -18.15
N ARG A 65 12.34 9.91 -19.33
CA ARG A 65 12.70 11.09 -20.11
C ARG A 65 12.01 11.11 -21.47
N SER A 66 10.88 10.38 -21.61
CA SER A 66 10.08 10.41 -22.82
C SER A 66 9.62 11.81 -23.19
N GLY A 67 9.16 12.01 -24.41
CA GLY A 67 8.76 13.34 -24.91
C GLY A 67 7.67 14.01 -24.08
N SER A 68 6.79 13.24 -23.43
CA SER A 68 5.73 13.72 -22.52
C SER A 68 6.26 14.35 -21.23
N MET A 69 7.48 14.01 -20.80
CA MET A 69 8.15 14.61 -19.65
C MET A 69 8.60 16.06 -19.85
N GLY A 70 8.44 16.59 -21.06
CA GLY A 70 8.64 18.01 -21.35
C GLY A 70 7.71 18.91 -20.52
N GLY A 71 7.88 20.24 -20.65
CA GLY A 71 6.99 21.20 -19.97
C GLY A 71 7.17 21.31 -18.46
N GLY A 72 8.38 21.01 -17.95
CA GLY A 72 8.75 21.22 -16.54
C GLY A 72 8.74 19.93 -15.69
N LYS A 73 8.09 18.86 -16.12
CA LYS A 73 8.02 17.59 -15.36
C LYS A 73 9.38 16.95 -15.16
N LEU A 74 10.21 16.91 -16.22
CA LEU A 74 11.56 16.38 -16.16
C LEU A 74 12.46 17.21 -15.23
N GLU A 75 12.34 18.53 -15.27
CA GLU A 75 13.11 19.41 -14.39
C GLU A 75 12.72 19.21 -12.92
N GLU A 76 11.44 19.03 -12.64
CA GLU A 76 10.99 18.70 -11.30
C GLU A 76 11.47 17.32 -10.84
N ALA A 77 11.45 16.32 -11.71
CA ALA A 77 12.01 15.01 -11.42
C ALA A 77 13.51 15.09 -11.09
N LYS A 78 14.28 15.89 -11.84
CA LYS A 78 15.70 16.17 -11.55
C LYS A 78 15.89 16.83 -10.19
N ARG A 79 15.05 17.82 -9.86
CA ARG A 79 15.07 18.50 -8.56
C ARG A 79 14.78 17.52 -7.42
N CYS A 80 13.75 16.70 -7.54
CA CYS A 80 13.42 15.66 -6.55
C CYS A 80 14.55 14.62 -6.40
N ALA A 81 15.24 14.26 -7.49
CA ALA A 81 16.40 13.39 -7.44
C ALA A 81 17.56 14.00 -6.61
N LEU A 82 17.80 15.30 -6.73
CA LEU A 82 18.80 16.01 -5.93
C LEU A 82 18.38 16.13 -4.47
N ASP A 83 17.12 16.44 -4.20
CA ASP A 83 16.59 16.52 -2.84
C ASP A 83 16.67 15.15 -2.13
N LEU A 84 16.33 14.07 -2.82
CA LEU A 84 16.51 12.72 -2.32
C LEU A 84 17.97 12.44 -1.99
N LEU A 85 18.89 12.74 -2.91
CA LEU A 85 20.32 12.53 -2.71
C LEU A 85 20.86 13.26 -1.48
N ASN A 86 20.37 14.49 -1.21
CA ASN A 86 20.78 15.29 -0.06
C ASN A 86 20.28 14.73 1.28
N ARG A 87 19.18 13.98 1.29
CA ARG A 87 18.60 13.36 2.51
C ARG A 87 19.23 12.01 2.83
N LEU A 88 19.85 11.37 1.85
CA LEU A 88 20.51 10.09 2.06
C LEU A 88 21.80 10.27 2.86
N HIS A 89 22.12 9.26 3.68
CA HIS A 89 23.40 9.22 4.39
C HIS A 89 24.53 8.88 3.41
N ASP A 90 25.73 9.31 3.72
CA ASP A 90 26.90 9.12 2.87
C ASP A 90 27.24 7.63 2.63
N GLU A 91 26.83 6.75 3.54
CA GLU A 91 27.00 5.29 3.45
C GLU A 91 25.94 4.60 2.61
N ASP A 92 24.79 5.26 2.37
CA ASP A 92 23.77 4.73 1.46
C ASP A 92 24.32 4.65 0.05
N ARG A 93 23.62 3.91 -0.79
CA ARG A 93 24.01 3.74 -2.19
C ARG A 93 22.89 4.26 -3.10
N VAL A 94 23.29 4.79 -4.24
CA VAL A 94 22.34 5.29 -5.22
C VAL A 94 22.82 4.99 -6.64
N SER A 95 21.88 4.69 -7.54
CA SER A 95 22.09 4.64 -8.99
C SER A 95 21.10 5.56 -9.68
N LEU A 96 21.43 5.99 -10.90
CA LEU A 96 20.56 6.79 -11.74
C LEU A 96 20.44 6.14 -13.12
N VAL A 97 19.23 5.74 -13.44
CA VAL A 97 18.85 5.19 -14.75
C VAL A 97 17.83 6.12 -15.38
N VAL A 98 17.99 6.41 -16.66
CA VAL A 98 17.00 7.16 -17.43
C VAL A 98 16.53 6.32 -18.61
N TYR A 99 15.28 6.47 -18.99
CA TYR A 99 14.72 5.70 -20.08
C TYR A 99 13.76 6.51 -20.95
N ASP A 100 13.79 6.19 -22.20
CA ASP A 100 12.83 6.54 -23.24
C ASP A 100 12.56 5.27 -24.09
N THR A 101 12.83 5.23 -25.37
CA THR A 101 13.00 4.02 -26.19
C THR A 101 14.38 3.38 -26.00
N LEU A 102 15.31 4.09 -25.37
CA LEU A 102 16.66 3.65 -25.01
C LEU A 102 16.83 3.75 -23.50
N ILE A 103 17.63 2.87 -22.94
CA ILE A 103 17.89 2.83 -21.51
C ILE A 103 19.36 3.18 -21.27
N ASP A 104 19.60 4.23 -20.48
CA ASP A 104 20.95 4.67 -20.13
C ASP A 104 21.16 4.61 -18.61
N VAL A 105 22.22 3.96 -18.17
CA VAL A 105 22.70 4.01 -16.79
C VAL A 105 23.65 5.20 -16.68
N LEU A 106 23.17 6.32 -16.16
CA LEU A 106 23.97 7.54 -15.98
C LEU A 106 24.88 7.47 -14.76
N LEU A 107 24.46 6.68 -13.75
CA LEU A 107 25.23 6.40 -12.55
C LEU A 107 25.01 4.93 -12.13
N GLU A 108 26.08 4.15 -12.09
CA GLU A 108 26.05 2.83 -11.46
C GLU A 108 25.90 2.94 -9.94
N THR A 109 25.46 1.88 -9.28
CA THR A 109 25.23 1.88 -7.83
C THR A 109 26.52 2.18 -7.07
N MET A 110 26.58 3.35 -6.45
CA MET A 110 27.75 3.83 -5.71
C MET A 110 27.34 4.46 -4.37
N PRO A 111 28.31 4.64 -3.43
CA PRO A 111 28.03 5.37 -2.20
C PRO A 111 27.57 6.81 -2.47
N VAL A 112 26.59 7.28 -1.70
CA VAL A 112 25.99 8.62 -1.85
C VAL A 112 27.03 9.73 -1.77
N ARG A 113 28.04 9.59 -0.91
CA ARG A 113 29.15 10.56 -0.82
C ARG A 113 29.84 10.86 -2.17
N LEU A 114 29.95 9.84 -3.05
CA LEU A 114 30.50 10.00 -4.40
C LEU A 114 29.44 10.53 -5.37
N ALA A 115 28.21 10.02 -5.23
CA ALA A 115 27.11 10.43 -6.08
C ALA A 115 26.76 11.93 -5.94
N LYS A 116 26.92 12.53 -4.75
CA LYS A 116 26.72 13.96 -4.51
C LYS A 116 27.54 14.87 -5.42
N THR A 117 28.70 14.40 -5.89
CA THR A 117 29.53 15.13 -6.86
C THR A 117 29.13 14.85 -8.30
N LEU A 118 28.76 13.62 -8.63
CA LEU A 118 28.56 13.18 -10.01
C LEU A 118 27.12 13.38 -10.50
N MET A 119 26.13 13.09 -9.66
CA MET A 119 24.72 13.10 -10.05
C MET A 119 24.24 14.48 -10.53
N PRO A 120 24.58 15.60 -9.90
CA PRO A 120 24.17 16.92 -10.41
C PRO A 120 24.60 17.16 -11.86
N MET A 121 25.82 16.77 -12.22
CA MET A 121 26.33 16.90 -13.58
C MET A 121 25.56 16.01 -14.55
N ARG A 122 25.33 14.74 -14.18
CA ARG A 122 24.59 13.80 -15.02
C ARG A 122 23.14 14.21 -15.24
N LEU A 123 22.49 14.77 -14.23
CA LEU A 123 21.12 15.25 -14.35
C LEU A 123 20.98 16.41 -15.35
N THR A 124 22.01 17.27 -15.52
CA THR A 124 21.95 18.34 -16.52
C THR A 124 22.00 17.85 -17.97
N GLU A 125 22.52 16.63 -18.19
CA GLU A 125 22.63 16.01 -19.51
C GLU A 125 21.30 15.39 -19.99
N ILE A 126 20.28 15.27 -19.12
CA ILE A 126 19.03 14.59 -19.45
C ILE A 126 18.11 15.57 -20.19
N GLU A 127 17.63 15.16 -21.35
CA GLU A 127 16.64 15.89 -22.15
C GLU A 127 15.44 14.99 -22.47
N ALA A 128 14.25 15.59 -22.57
CA ALA A 128 13.02 14.86 -22.91
C ALA A 128 13.02 14.50 -24.39
N ARG A 129 12.82 13.18 -24.70
CA ARG A 129 12.83 12.67 -26.07
C ARG A 129 12.20 11.26 -26.17
N GLY A 130 11.84 10.85 -27.38
CA GLY A 130 11.45 9.47 -27.69
C GLY A 130 10.12 9.01 -27.10
N GLY A 131 9.91 7.69 -27.11
CA GLY A 131 8.78 6.99 -26.52
C GLY A 131 9.09 6.50 -25.10
N THR A 132 8.36 5.45 -24.63
CA THR A 132 8.39 5.03 -23.21
C THR A 132 8.50 3.51 -23.12
N ASP A 133 9.72 2.96 -22.91
CA ASP A 133 9.95 1.56 -22.55
C ASP A 133 10.11 1.46 -21.01
N LEU A 134 8.97 1.54 -20.32
CA LEU A 134 8.91 1.56 -18.87
C LEU A 134 9.48 0.28 -18.26
N HIS A 135 9.14 -0.88 -18.84
CA HIS A 135 9.60 -2.16 -18.32
C HIS A 135 11.12 -2.31 -18.40
N ALA A 136 11.73 -1.99 -19.54
CA ALA A 136 13.18 -2.08 -19.68
C ALA A 136 13.91 -1.09 -18.77
N GLY A 137 13.35 0.13 -18.61
CA GLY A 137 13.88 1.11 -17.66
C GLY A 137 13.82 0.61 -16.22
N TRP A 138 12.68 0.10 -15.78
CA TRP A 138 12.52 -0.50 -14.46
C TRP A 138 13.47 -1.68 -14.23
N LEU A 139 13.52 -2.63 -15.17
CA LEU A 139 14.37 -3.82 -15.06
C LEU A 139 15.85 -3.42 -14.93
N LYS A 140 16.29 -2.44 -15.73
CA LYS A 140 17.66 -1.92 -15.64
C LYS A 140 17.96 -1.29 -14.29
N GLY A 141 17.02 -0.52 -13.75
CA GLY A 141 17.13 0.01 -12.39
C GLY A 141 17.26 -1.08 -11.33
N ALA A 142 16.48 -2.14 -11.44
CA ALA A 142 16.56 -3.28 -10.52
C ALA A 142 17.89 -4.06 -10.65
N GLU A 143 18.39 -4.24 -11.87
CA GLU A 143 19.70 -4.86 -12.13
C GLU A 143 20.84 -4.10 -11.46
N THR A 144 20.82 -2.76 -11.44
CA THR A 144 21.86 -1.97 -10.76
C THR A 144 21.90 -2.22 -9.26
N LEU A 145 20.79 -2.64 -8.65
CA LEU A 145 20.67 -2.93 -7.21
C LEU A 145 20.94 -4.40 -6.87
N ALA A 146 20.89 -5.32 -7.83
CA ALA A 146 21.04 -6.75 -7.58
C ALA A 146 22.28 -7.10 -6.73
N PRO A 147 23.47 -6.46 -6.92
CA PRO A 147 24.66 -6.74 -6.09
C PRO A 147 24.52 -6.33 -4.62
N THR A 148 23.54 -5.48 -4.28
CA THR A 148 23.31 -5.00 -2.90
C THR A 148 22.21 -5.78 -2.18
N ALA A 149 21.37 -6.49 -2.93
CA ALA A 149 20.22 -7.21 -2.39
C ALA A 149 20.64 -8.31 -1.39
N GLY A 150 19.90 -8.44 -0.30
CA GLY A 150 20.09 -9.52 0.67
C GLY A 150 21.23 -9.35 1.67
N ASN A 151 22.05 -8.30 1.57
CA ASN A 151 23.23 -8.08 2.42
C ASN A 151 22.96 -7.15 3.63
N GLY A 152 21.76 -7.16 4.18
CA GLY A 152 21.37 -6.23 5.25
C GLY A 152 21.22 -4.79 4.75
N VAL A 153 21.06 -4.60 3.44
CA VAL A 153 20.80 -3.34 2.76
C VAL A 153 19.40 -3.39 2.17
N MET A 154 18.62 -2.35 2.39
CA MET A 154 17.30 -2.22 1.78
C MET A 154 17.44 -1.69 0.36
N SER A 155 17.14 -2.53 -0.63
CA SER A 155 17.23 -2.17 -2.05
C SER A 155 15.86 -1.80 -2.59
N ARG A 156 15.75 -0.57 -3.18
CA ARG A 156 14.51 -0.06 -3.72
C ARG A 156 14.68 0.67 -5.04
N VAL A 157 13.88 0.27 -6.02
CA VAL A 157 13.68 1.04 -7.25
C VAL A 157 12.61 2.10 -7.00
N ILE A 158 12.87 3.35 -7.35
CA ILE A 158 11.88 4.42 -7.42
C ILE A 158 11.70 4.75 -8.90
N LEU A 159 10.57 4.31 -9.45
CA LEU A 159 10.22 4.45 -10.86
C LEU A 159 9.33 5.65 -11.07
N LEU A 160 9.80 6.64 -11.83
CA LEU A 160 9.04 7.83 -12.20
C LEU A 160 8.60 7.75 -13.65
N SER A 161 7.32 8.04 -13.91
CA SER A 161 6.77 8.14 -15.27
C SER A 161 5.60 9.10 -15.31
N ASP A 162 5.45 9.82 -16.42
CA ASP A 162 4.29 10.65 -16.73
C ASP A 162 3.49 10.13 -17.93
N GLY A 163 3.93 9.03 -18.52
CA GLY A 163 3.40 8.49 -19.75
C GLY A 163 2.85 7.09 -19.65
N GLN A 164 2.30 6.65 -20.77
CA GLN A 164 1.90 5.26 -20.96
C GLN A 164 3.06 4.48 -21.56
N ALA A 165 3.34 3.30 -21.00
CA ALA A 165 4.26 2.37 -21.62
C ALA A 165 3.75 2.04 -23.05
N ASN A 166 4.55 2.35 -24.05
CA ASN A 166 4.18 2.18 -25.46
C ASN A 166 5.28 1.46 -26.28
N HIS A 167 6.37 1.09 -25.64
CA HIS A 167 7.46 0.30 -26.20
C HIS A 167 7.80 -0.87 -25.27
N GLY A 168 8.40 -1.92 -25.85
CA GLY A 168 8.85 -3.10 -25.15
C GLY A 168 7.70 -3.93 -24.58
N LEU A 169 7.89 -4.47 -23.38
CA LEU A 169 6.85 -5.23 -22.66
C LEU A 169 5.87 -4.26 -21.97
N VAL A 170 4.60 -4.32 -22.36
CA VAL A 170 3.54 -3.42 -21.86
C VAL A 170 2.45 -4.15 -21.09
N GLU A 171 2.40 -5.46 -21.17
CA GLU A 171 1.40 -6.29 -20.50
C GLU A 171 1.64 -6.32 -18.99
N ILE A 172 0.59 -6.00 -18.23
CA ILE A 172 0.67 -5.86 -16.76
C ILE A 172 1.09 -7.17 -16.09
N VAL A 173 0.51 -8.30 -16.49
CA VAL A 173 0.71 -9.58 -15.80
C VAL A 173 2.17 -10.03 -15.84
N PRO A 174 2.84 -10.15 -17.00
CA PRO A 174 4.23 -10.58 -17.05
C PRO A 174 5.19 -9.57 -16.41
N ILE A 175 4.90 -8.26 -16.47
CA ILE A 175 5.69 -7.25 -15.75
C ILE A 175 5.59 -7.50 -14.24
N CYS A 176 4.37 -7.65 -13.71
CA CYS A 176 4.15 -7.87 -12.29
C CYS A 176 4.74 -9.20 -11.76
N GLU A 177 4.83 -10.22 -12.60
CA GLU A 177 5.51 -11.47 -12.24
C GLU A 177 7.00 -11.25 -12.00
N GLN A 178 7.70 -10.56 -12.91
CA GLN A 178 9.11 -10.22 -12.74
C GLN A 178 9.35 -9.29 -11.56
N VAL A 179 8.49 -8.28 -11.37
CA VAL A 179 8.55 -7.37 -10.22
C VAL A 179 8.43 -8.13 -8.91
N ARG A 180 7.53 -9.10 -8.82
CA ARG A 180 7.32 -9.93 -7.63
C ARG A 180 8.52 -10.84 -7.34
N GLU A 181 9.12 -11.40 -8.38
CA GLU A 181 10.32 -12.23 -8.24
C GLU A 181 11.49 -11.41 -7.66
N LEU A 182 11.72 -10.21 -8.19
CA LEU A 182 12.77 -9.32 -7.70
C LEU A 182 12.47 -8.79 -6.29
N ALA A 183 11.22 -8.50 -5.96
CA ALA A 183 10.81 -8.14 -4.60
C ALA A 183 11.09 -9.29 -3.61
N SER A 184 10.82 -10.53 -4.00
CA SER A 184 11.14 -11.72 -3.20
C SER A 184 12.65 -11.93 -3.02
N ALA A 185 13.45 -11.47 -3.98
CA ALA A 185 14.91 -11.44 -3.91
C ALA A 185 15.46 -10.24 -3.13
N GLY A 186 14.60 -9.34 -2.66
CA GLY A 186 14.96 -8.19 -1.82
C GLY A 186 15.09 -6.86 -2.56
N VAL A 187 14.71 -6.79 -3.84
CA VAL A 187 14.65 -5.52 -4.61
C VAL A 187 13.19 -5.10 -4.74
N THR A 188 12.76 -4.20 -3.91
CA THR A 188 11.38 -3.67 -3.88
C THR A 188 11.20 -2.51 -4.85
N THR A 189 9.96 -2.16 -5.21
CA THR A 189 9.68 -1.10 -6.21
C THR A 189 8.58 -0.16 -5.73
N THR A 190 8.88 1.12 -5.69
CA THR A 190 7.92 2.22 -5.54
C THR A 190 7.71 2.89 -6.89
N THR A 191 6.50 3.29 -7.20
CA THR A 191 6.17 4.03 -8.42
C THR A 191 5.68 5.44 -8.11
N VAL A 192 6.03 6.39 -8.96
CA VAL A 192 5.64 7.79 -8.86
C VAL A 192 5.09 8.25 -10.22
N GLY A 193 3.78 8.43 -10.30
CA GLY A 193 3.10 8.95 -11.48
C GLY A 193 3.03 10.48 -11.49
N ILE A 194 3.23 11.12 -12.63
CA ILE A 194 3.24 12.58 -12.77
C ILE A 194 2.22 13.01 -13.82
N GLY A 195 1.36 13.97 -13.43
CA GLY A 195 0.38 14.55 -14.34
C GLY A 195 -0.83 13.64 -14.60
N MET A 196 -1.51 13.86 -15.73
CA MET A 196 -2.78 13.20 -16.03
C MET A 196 -2.66 12.08 -17.08
N GLY A 197 -1.49 11.88 -17.69
CA GLY A 197 -1.30 11.00 -18.86
C GLY A 197 -0.75 9.61 -18.59
N PHE A 198 -0.30 9.29 -17.38
CA PHE A 198 0.35 8.00 -17.09
C PHE A 198 -0.64 6.84 -16.95
N ASN A 199 -0.15 5.62 -17.07
CA ASN A 199 -0.94 4.40 -16.88
C ASN A 199 -1.01 4.03 -15.37
N GLU A 200 -2.07 4.47 -14.70
CA GLU A 200 -2.28 4.27 -13.26
C GLU A 200 -2.39 2.79 -12.90
N GLU A 201 -3.02 2.00 -13.77
CA GLU A 201 -3.23 0.57 -13.52
C GLU A 201 -1.89 -0.16 -13.49
N LEU A 202 -1.04 0.08 -14.49
CA LEU A 202 0.29 -0.49 -14.55
C LEU A 202 1.17 -0.03 -13.39
N MET A 203 1.22 1.27 -13.09
CA MET A 203 2.05 1.83 -12.03
C MET A 203 1.63 1.29 -10.64
N THR A 204 0.32 1.24 -10.37
CA THR A 204 -0.20 0.68 -9.12
C THR A 204 0.07 -0.83 -9.02
N ALA A 205 -0.11 -1.57 -10.11
CA ALA A 205 0.16 -3.00 -10.14
C ALA A 205 1.65 -3.32 -9.89
N ILE A 206 2.56 -2.56 -10.50
CA ILE A 206 4.01 -2.66 -10.28
C ILE A 206 4.36 -2.39 -8.81
N ALA A 207 3.85 -1.32 -8.22
CA ALA A 207 4.11 -0.99 -6.82
C ALA A 207 3.61 -2.09 -5.88
N ASN A 208 2.39 -2.60 -6.09
CA ASN A 208 1.83 -3.69 -5.29
C ASN A 208 2.63 -4.99 -5.43
N ALA A 209 3.00 -5.37 -6.65
CA ALA A 209 3.84 -6.54 -6.89
C ALA A 209 5.24 -6.38 -6.29
N GLY A 210 5.77 -5.15 -6.31
CA GLY A 210 7.08 -4.77 -5.80
C GLY A 210 7.13 -4.49 -4.30
N GLN A 211 6.03 -4.69 -3.56
CA GLN A 211 5.96 -4.45 -2.11
C GLN A 211 6.35 -3.01 -1.71
N GLY A 212 6.12 -2.06 -2.60
CA GLY A 212 6.36 -0.65 -2.39
C GLY A 212 5.10 0.19 -2.42
N ASN A 213 5.26 1.50 -2.53
CA ASN A 213 4.18 2.46 -2.55
C ASN A 213 3.89 2.94 -3.98
N SER A 214 2.63 3.31 -4.25
CA SER A 214 2.26 4.03 -5.47
C SER A 214 1.89 5.46 -5.11
N TRP A 215 2.65 6.41 -5.60
CA TRP A 215 2.45 7.83 -5.41
C TRP A 215 1.97 8.48 -6.70
N TYR A 216 1.23 9.56 -6.56
CA TYR A 216 0.70 10.31 -7.70
C TYR A 216 0.64 11.81 -7.40
N GLY A 217 1.08 12.60 -8.35
CA GLY A 217 0.93 14.05 -8.35
C GLY A 217 0.21 14.56 -9.60
N GLN A 218 -0.91 15.26 -9.45
CA GLN A 218 -1.60 15.89 -10.58
C GLN A 218 -0.79 17.02 -11.20
N ARG A 219 -0.07 17.74 -10.35
CA ARG A 219 0.81 18.85 -10.73
C ARG A 219 2.25 18.47 -10.48
N VAL A 220 3.12 19.18 -11.16
CA VAL A 220 4.57 19.02 -11.06
C VAL A 220 5.05 19.22 -9.61
N GLU A 221 4.44 20.18 -8.89
CA GLU A 221 4.78 20.49 -7.50
C GLU A 221 4.43 19.36 -6.51
N ASP A 222 3.47 18.51 -6.88
CA ASP A 222 3.06 17.37 -6.04
C ASP A 222 4.12 16.26 -5.99
N LEU A 223 5.09 16.29 -6.90
CA LEU A 223 6.15 15.29 -6.98
C LEU A 223 7.06 15.32 -5.74
N ALA A 224 7.45 16.52 -5.31
CA ALA A 224 8.29 16.71 -4.12
C ALA A 224 7.66 16.08 -2.86
N GLU A 225 6.36 16.31 -2.67
CA GLU A 225 5.66 15.72 -1.51
C GLU A 225 5.58 14.17 -1.59
N SER A 226 5.45 13.62 -2.80
CA SER A 226 5.46 12.17 -3.00
C SER A 226 6.82 11.57 -2.63
N PHE A 227 7.91 12.23 -2.99
CA PHE A 227 9.26 11.85 -2.57
C PHE A 227 9.46 12.02 -1.05
N ASP A 228 8.98 13.12 -0.47
CA ASP A 228 9.04 13.35 0.97
C ASP A 228 8.34 12.24 1.75
N ALA A 229 7.14 11.84 1.30
CA ALA A 229 6.38 10.78 1.92
C ALA A 229 7.09 9.41 1.78
N GLU A 230 7.67 9.10 0.62
CA GLU A 230 8.43 7.87 0.42
C GLU A 230 9.69 7.84 1.28
N MET A 231 10.45 8.93 1.34
CA MET A 231 11.64 9.00 2.19
C MET A 231 11.30 8.88 3.67
N GLY A 232 10.23 9.56 4.12
CA GLY A 232 9.74 9.43 5.48
C GLY A 232 9.37 7.98 5.82
N PHE A 233 8.73 7.27 4.90
CA PHE A 233 8.42 5.86 5.05
C PHE A 233 9.70 5.00 5.12
N LEU A 234 10.63 5.17 4.16
CA LEU A 234 11.86 4.37 4.07
C LEU A 234 12.78 4.54 5.28
N PHE A 235 12.91 5.77 5.79
CA PHE A 235 13.76 6.04 6.96
C PHE A 235 13.22 5.39 8.24
N ASN A 236 11.91 5.22 8.34
CA ASN A 236 11.25 4.62 9.49
C ASN A 236 10.91 3.14 9.31
N LEU A 237 11.34 2.50 8.23
CA LEU A 237 11.00 1.11 7.94
C LEU A 237 11.66 0.17 8.96
N VAL A 238 10.88 -0.73 9.53
CA VAL A 238 11.35 -1.69 10.55
C VAL A 238 11.14 -3.15 10.16
N LEU A 239 10.10 -3.44 9.37
CA LEU A 239 9.78 -4.79 8.93
C LEU A 239 9.60 -4.83 7.41
N GLN A 240 10.20 -5.82 6.79
CA GLN A 240 10.21 -6.04 5.35
C GLN A 240 9.82 -7.47 5.01
N ASP A 241 9.52 -7.73 3.73
CA ASP A 241 9.18 -9.05 3.22
C ASP A 241 8.10 -9.72 4.09
N VAL A 242 7.02 -8.95 4.33
CA VAL A 242 5.90 -9.37 5.17
C VAL A 242 5.05 -10.38 4.40
N ARG A 243 5.02 -11.61 4.88
CA ARG A 243 4.30 -12.70 4.24
C ARG A 243 3.31 -13.34 5.20
N VAL A 244 2.10 -13.60 4.73
CA VAL A 244 1.03 -14.22 5.52
C VAL A 244 0.53 -15.48 4.82
N LYS A 245 0.61 -16.61 5.52
CA LYS A 245 -0.02 -17.86 5.10
C LYS A 245 -1.26 -18.07 5.95
N LEU A 246 -2.39 -18.28 5.31
CA LEU A 246 -3.65 -18.59 5.95
C LEU A 246 -3.87 -20.12 5.89
N GLU A 247 -4.11 -20.70 7.04
CA GLU A 247 -4.33 -22.15 7.19
C GLU A 247 -5.64 -22.42 7.91
N THR A 248 -6.37 -23.40 7.41
CA THR A 248 -7.52 -24.00 8.11
C THR A 248 -7.34 -25.49 8.18
N PRO A 249 -7.77 -26.19 9.26
CA PRO A 249 -7.51 -27.62 9.43
C PRO A 249 -8.22 -28.50 8.41
N LEU A 250 -9.19 -27.98 7.66
CA LEU A 250 -10.04 -28.77 6.75
C LEU A 250 -9.85 -28.44 5.25
N LEU A 251 -8.79 -27.71 4.87
CA LEU A 251 -8.45 -27.61 3.45
C LEU A 251 -7.98 -28.99 2.91
N PRO A 252 -8.55 -29.49 1.81
CA PRO A 252 -9.08 -28.80 0.64
C PRO A 252 -10.62 -28.91 0.42
N ARG A 253 -11.41 -29.33 1.38
CA ARG A 253 -12.84 -29.66 1.19
C ARG A 253 -13.81 -28.51 1.45
N MET A 254 -13.35 -27.41 2.03
CA MET A 254 -14.20 -26.29 2.43
C MET A 254 -13.86 -25.04 1.63
N GLY A 255 -14.85 -24.20 1.43
CA GLY A 255 -14.80 -23.03 0.58
C GLY A 255 -13.58 -22.12 0.76
N GLN A 256 -13.39 -21.25 -0.19
CA GLN A 256 -12.18 -20.41 -0.24
C GLN A 256 -12.19 -19.36 0.87
N ILE A 257 -11.10 -19.29 1.64
CA ILE A 257 -10.80 -18.12 2.45
C ILE A 257 -10.71 -16.92 1.49
N LYS A 258 -11.59 -15.93 1.68
CA LYS A 258 -11.61 -14.73 0.85
C LYS A 258 -10.82 -13.64 1.53
N VAL A 259 -9.65 -13.29 0.99
CA VAL A 259 -8.94 -12.06 1.36
C VAL A 259 -9.57 -10.90 0.60
N ARG A 260 -9.91 -9.86 1.32
CA ARG A 260 -10.68 -8.71 0.80
C ARG A 260 -9.78 -7.60 0.24
N ASN A 261 -8.51 -7.60 0.60
CA ASN A 261 -7.48 -6.71 0.06
C ASN A 261 -6.95 -7.21 -1.29
N ASP A 262 -6.20 -6.36 -1.99
CA ASP A 262 -5.56 -6.69 -3.28
C ASP A 262 -4.17 -7.32 -3.14
N TYR A 263 -3.90 -7.95 -2.01
CA TYR A 263 -2.61 -8.59 -1.80
C TYR A 263 -2.42 -9.79 -2.73
N THR A 264 -1.25 -9.87 -3.35
CA THR A 264 -0.88 -10.96 -4.26
C THR A 264 -0.25 -12.12 -3.49
N LYS A 265 -0.32 -13.33 -4.06
CA LYS A 265 0.36 -14.51 -3.52
C LYS A 265 1.68 -14.74 -4.23
N ASN A 266 2.68 -15.17 -3.47
CA ASN A 266 3.92 -15.71 -4.03
C ASN A 266 3.74 -17.18 -4.50
N SER A 267 4.79 -17.78 -5.08
CA SER A 267 4.80 -19.17 -5.54
C SER A 267 4.54 -20.20 -4.43
N ARG A 268 4.72 -19.84 -3.16
CA ARG A 268 4.44 -20.68 -1.99
C ARG A 268 3.01 -20.49 -1.45
N GLY A 269 2.17 -19.73 -2.13
CA GLY A 269 0.79 -19.46 -1.73
C GLY A 269 0.64 -18.50 -0.55
N GLN A 270 1.70 -17.82 -0.12
CA GLN A 270 1.68 -16.81 0.93
C GLN A 270 1.30 -15.46 0.34
N TYR A 271 0.43 -14.71 1.03
CA TYR A 271 0.13 -13.33 0.67
C TYR A 271 1.32 -12.42 0.99
N CYS A 272 1.70 -11.59 0.03
CA CYS A 272 2.74 -10.58 0.19
C CYS A 272 2.09 -9.26 0.59
N LEU A 273 2.48 -8.72 1.74
CA LEU A 273 1.97 -7.48 2.29
C LEU A 273 3.03 -6.38 2.16
N PRO A 274 2.63 -5.11 2.22
CA PRO A 274 3.59 -4.00 2.26
C PRO A 274 4.55 -4.10 3.43
N SER A 275 5.73 -3.54 3.28
CA SER A 275 6.68 -3.33 4.38
C SER A 275 6.08 -2.41 5.44
N ILE A 276 6.51 -2.49 6.70
CA ILE A 276 5.92 -1.77 7.83
C ILE A 276 6.92 -0.81 8.44
N ALA A 277 6.56 0.46 8.51
CA ALA A 277 7.32 1.49 9.22
C ALA A 277 7.07 1.44 10.73
N ALA A 278 7.98 1.98 11.53
CA ALA A 278 7.81 2.10 12.97
C ALA A 278 6.50 2.83 13.30
N GLY A 279 5.75 2.30 14.26
CA GLY A 279 4.47 2.87 14.65
C GLY A 279 3.34 2.75 13.63
N SER A 280 3.50 1.93 12.58
CA SER A 280 2.45 1.69 11.58
C SER A 280 1.86 0.30 11.69
N GLU A 281 0.66 0.14 11.13
CA GLU A 281 -0.03 -1.16 11.04
C GLU A 281 -0.37 -1.49 9.58
N VAL A 282 -0.23 -2.77 9.22
CA VAL A 282 -0.78 -3.34 7.99
C VAL A 282 -1.96 -4.23 8.33
N TRP A 283 -3.05 -4.10 7.58
CA TRP A 283 -4.31 -4.75 7.85
C TRP A 283 -4.75 -5.66 6.71
N MET A 284 -5.14 -6.89 7.02
CA MET A 284 -5.71 -7.83 6.06
C MET A 284 -7.14 -8.21 6.50
N GLY A 285 -8.12 -7.89 5.66
CA GLY A 285 -9.50 -8.33 5.82
C GLY A 285 -9.70 -9.74 5.28
N ILE A 286 -10.25 -10.61 6.10
CA ILE A 286 -10.48 -12.02 5.80
C ILE A 286 -11.95 -12.33 6.02
N SER A 287 -12.62 -12.93 5.04
CA SER A 287 -14.00 -13.39 5.16
C SER A 287 -14.09 -14.92 4.99
N LEU A 288 -14.79 -15.55 5.91
CA LEU A 288 -15.10 -16.98 5.90
C LEU A 288 -16.61 -17.20 5.87
N SER A 289 -17.10 -18.19 5.14
CA SER A 289 -18.51 -18.57 5.20
C SER A 289 -18.88 -19.07 6.59
N MET A 290 -20.00 -18.63 7.14
CA MET A 290 -20.42 -18.96 8.51
C MET A 290 -20.69 -20.46 8.67
N SER A 291 -21.20 -21.13 7.65
CA SER A 291 -21.40 -22.59 7.64
C SER A 291 -20.09 -23.36 7.79
N GLU A 292 -19.01 -22.86 7.19
CA GLU A 292 -17.67 -23.45 7.29
C GLU A 292 -17.07 -23.23 8.68
N VAL A 293 -17.26 -22.05 9.27
CA VAL A 293 -16.74 -21.70 10.60
C VAL A 293 -17.19 -22.70 11.66
N ILE A 294 -18.46 -23.14 11.64
CA ILE A 294 -18.97 -24.10 12.61
C ILE A 294 -18.25 -25.45 12.50
N HIS A 295 -18.08 -25.97 11.29
CA HIS A 295 -17.33 -27.22 11.07
C HIS A 295 -15.86 -27.08 11.44
N LEU A 296 -15.24 -25.93 11.16
CA LEU A 296 -13.86 -25.66 11.54
C LEU A 296 -13.67 -25.59 13.05
N GLN A 297 -14.66 -25.09 13.79
CA GLN A 297 -14.62 -25.06 15.25
C GLN A 297 -14.67 -26.47 15.86
N GLU A 298 -15.43 -27.38 15.27
CA GLU A 298 -15.47 -28.80 15.67
C GLU A 298 -14.11 -29.45 15.47
N ALA A 299 -13.37 -29.09 14.41
CA ALA A 299 -12.01 -29.55 14.13
C ALA A 299 -10.90 -28.91 14.98
N GLY A 300 -11.22 -27.95 15.85
CA GLY A 300 -10.31 -27.39 16.85
C GLY A 300 -9.82 -25.98 16.59
N SER A 301 -9.74 -25.48 15.35
CA SER A 301 -9.32 -24.11 15.01
C SER A 301 -10.01 -23.63 13.75
N VAL A 302 -10.53 -22.40 13.77
CA VAL A 302 -11.22 -21.81 12.62
C VAL A 302 -10.20 -21.32 11.58
N LEU A 303 -9.24 -20.56 12.02
CA LEU A 303 -8.24 -19.92 11.18
C LEU A 303 -6.90 -19.83 11.93
N ARG A 304 -5.85 -20.20 11.25
CA ARG A 304 -4.47 -20.00 11.68
C ARG A 304 -3.77 -19.10 10.67
N CYS A 305 -3.09 -18.08 11.16
CA CYS A 305 -2.25 -17.21 10.35
C CYS A 305 -0.80 -17.44 10.75
N VAL A 306 0.05 -17.78 9.78
CA VAL A 306 1.50 -17.86 9.94
C VAL A 306 2.09 -16.61 9.25
N ILE A 307 2.72 -15.78 10.02
CA ILE A 307 3.29 -14.50 9.59
C ILE A 307 4.80 -14.64 9.57
N THR A 308 5.42 -14.35 8.44
CA THR A 308 6.86 -14.32 8.27
C THR A 308 7.27 -12.90 7.91
N VAL A 309 8.27 -12.34 8.60
CA VAL A 309 8.79 -10.99 8.35
C VAL A 309 10.30 -10.98 8.42
N LYS A 310 10.95 -10.04 7.74
CA LYS A 310 12.36 -9.74 7.92
C LYS A 310 12.55 -8.46 8.72
N ASP A 311 13.45 -8.50 9.69
CA ASP A 311 13.84 -7.31 10.46
C ASP A 311 14.84 -6.43 9.71
N LYS A 312 15.25 -5.31 10.31
CA LYS A 312 16.25 -4.37 9.78
C LYS A 312 17.61 -5.03 9.47
N MET A 313 17.91 -6.15 10.08
CA MET A 313 19.17 -6.89 9.85
C MET A 313 19.01 -8.00 8.81
N GLY A 314 17.84 -8.10 8.17
CA GLY A 314 17.51 -9.14 7.19
C GLY A 314 17.23 -10.52 7.83
N ARG A 315 17.14 -10.63 9.16
CA ARG A 315 16.82 -11.88 9.85
C ARG A 315 15.33 -12.16 9.73
N GLU A 316 15.01 -13.38 9.39
CA GLU A 316 13.64 -13.82 9.27
C GLU A 316 13.07 -14.20 10.64
N HIS A 317 11.86 -13.74 10.91
CA HIS A 317 11.09 -14.06 12.10
C HIS A 317 9.74 -14.64 11.70
N GLU A 318 9.30 -15.66 12.41
CA GLU A 318 7.99 -16.27 12.20
C GLU A 318 7.14 -16.14 13.47
N CYS A 319 5.88 -15.83 13.29
CA CYS A 319 4.88 -15.79 14.34
C CYS A 319 3.61 -16.49 13.87
N MET A 320 2.93 -17.15 14.78
CA MET A 320 1.67 -17.83 14.51
C MET A 320 0.60 -17.35 15.46
N VAL A 321 -0.55 -17.01 14.90
CA VAL A 321 -1.75 -16.66 15.65
C VAL A 321 -2.94 -17.47 15.14
N SER A 322 -3.83 -17.86 16.04
CA SER A 322 -5.03 -18.62 15.68
C SER A 322 -6.27 -17.95 16.26
N LEU A 323 -7.34 -17.94 15.47
CA LEU A 323 -8.63 -17.47 15.97
C LEU A 323 -9.17 -18.43 17.03
N PRO A 324 -9.58 -17.95 18.23
CA PRO A 324 -10.15 -18.78 19.25
C PRO A 324 -11.52 -19.34 18.82
N LYS A 325 -12.00 -20.37 19.52
CA LYS A 325 -13.38 -20.83 19.37
C LYS A 325 -14.35 -19.76 19.82
N MET A 326 -15.40 -19.57 19.04
CA MET A 326 -16.44 -18.57 19.33
C MET A 326 -17.77 -19.27 19.68
N PRO A 327 -18.58 -18.71 20.57
CA PRO A 327 -19.90 -19.24 20.88
C PRO A 327 -20.79 -19.30 19.63
N VAL A 328 -21.50 -20.44 19.46
CA VAL A 328 -22.52 -20.58 18.42
C VAL A 328 -23.86 -20.11 19.01
N VAL A 329 -24.46 -19.11 18.37
CA VAL A 329 -25.70 -18.49 18.83
C VAL A 329 -26.79 -18.57 17.75
N THR A 330 -28.02 -18.27 18.13
CA THR A 330 -29.14 -18.19 17.18
C THR A 330 -28.96 -17.01 16.21
N PRO A 331 -29.60 -17.03 15.02
CA PRO A 331 -29.55 -15.90 14.09
C PRO A 331 -30.02 -14.57 14.69
N MET A 332 -30.98 -14.61 15.64
CA MET A 332 -31.46 -13.41 16.32
C MET A 332 -30.42 -12.84 17.26
N GLU A 333 -29.82 -13.69 18.09
CA GLU A 333 -28.72 -13.29 19.01
C GLU A 333 -27.51 -12.77 18.22
N TYR A 334 -27.18 -13.39 17.08
CA TYR A 334 -26.09 -12.95 16.21
C TYR A 334 -26.33 -11.52 15.67
N ARG A 335 -27.57 -11.20 15.27
CA ARG A 335 -27.92 -9.85 14.80
C ARG A 335 -27.79 -8.80 15.91
N MET A 336 -28.13 -9.18 17.13
CA MET A 336 -28.06 -8.29 18.31
C MET A 336 -26.66 -8.20 18.92
N ALA A 337 -25.74 -9.08 18.52
CA ALA A 337 -24.38 -9.07 19.04
C ALA A 337 -23.63 -7.80 18.65
N GLN A 338 -22.88 -7.26 19.60
CA GLN A 338 -22.08 -6.05 19.39
C GLN A 338 -21.00 -6.29 18.34
N GLU A 339 -20.85 -5.34 17.44
CA GLU A 339 -19.77 -5.35 16.44
C GLU A 339 -18.51 -4.67 16.98
N ASN A 340 -17.36 -5.19 16.58
CA ASN A 340 -16.10 -4.50 16.73
C ASN A 340 -16.05 -3.31 15.74
N GLU A 341 -16.12 -2.10 16.25
CA GLU A 341 -16.22 -0.88 15.44
C GLU A 341 -15.04 -0.70 14.49
N LEU A 342 -13.81 -1.04 14.93
CA LEU A 342 -12.62 -0.96 14.06
C LEU A 342 -12.74 -1.90 12.87
N VAL A 343 -13.14 -3.14 13.12
CA VAL A 343 -13.32 -4.14 12.06
C VAL A 343 -14.45 -3.72 11.11
N ALA A 344 -15.59 -3.30 11.65
CA ALA A 344 -16.72 -2.85 10.84
C ALA A 344 -16.34 -1.66 9.94
N ARG A 345 -15.65 -0.65 10.47
CA ARG A 345 -15.17 0.50 9.70
C ARG A 345 -14.18 0.09 8.61
N ARG A 346 -13.23 -0.80 8.94
CA ARG A 346 -12.24 -1.25 7.96
C ARG A 346 -12.86 -2.05 6.82
N PHE A 347 -13.81 -2.92 7.13
CA PHE A 347 -14.55 -3.65 6.07
C PHE A 347 -15.40 -2.69 5.23
N ASN A 348 -16.01 -1.67 5.83
CA ASN A 348 -16.71 -0.62 5.09
C ASN A 348 -15.77 0.11 4.10
N GLU A 349 -14.53 0.41 4.48
CA GLU A 349 -13.52 1.01 3.58
C GLU A 349 -13.20 0.06 2.41
N ILE A 350 -12.94 -1.21 2.69
CA ILE A 350 -12.61 -2.22 1.67
C ILE A 350 -13.77 -2.38 0.67
N GLU A 351 -15.01 -2.49 1.17
CA GLU A 351 -16.20 -2.61 0.35
C GLU A 351 -16.47 -1.35 -0.47
N SER A 352 -16.21 -0.18 0.10
CA SER A 352 -16.28 1.09 -0.62
C SER A 352 -15.25 1.15 -1.76
N GLY A 353 -14.09 0.52 -1.60
CA GLY A 353 -13.13 0.34 -2.69
C GLY A 353 -13.68 -0.53 -3.82
N ASP A 354 -14.44 -1.59 -3.50
CA ASP A 354 -15.09 -2.44 -4.53
C ASP A 354 -16.17 -1.64 -5.29
N ILE A 355 -17.00 -0.84 -4.59
CA ILE A 355 -18.00 0.04 -5.20
C ILE A 355 -17.34 1.08 -6.13
N GLN A 356 -16.22 1.66 -5.72
CA GLN A 356 -15.49 2.61 -6.56
C GLN A 356 -14.95 1.97 -7.85
N ARG A 357 -14.52 0.71 -7.79
CA ARG A 357 -14.12 -0.04 -9.00
C ARG A 357 -15.27 -0.29 -9.93
N GLU A 358 -16.44 -0.60 -9.39
CA GLU A 358 -17.64 -0.75 -10.18
C GLU A 358 -18.04 0.58 -10.82
N ALA A 359 -18.01 1.68 -10.06
CA ALA A 359 -18.25 3.02 -10.57
C ALA A 359 -17.28 3.39 -11.71
N ARG A 360 -15.98 3.03 -11.58
CA ARG A 360 -14.99 3.24 -12.66
C ARG A 360 -15.40 2.56 -13.97
N ARG A 361 -15.87 1.30 -13.93
CA ARG A 361 -16.35 0.60 -15.13
C ARG A 361 -17.50 1.36 -15.79
N HIS A 362 -18.45 1.85 -15.00
CA HIS A 362 -19.56 2.65 -15.52
C HIS A 362 -19.12 4.02 -16.04
N VAL A 363 -18.07 4.62 -15.49
CA VAL A 363 -17.45 5.84 -16.05
C VAL A 363 -16.87 5.54 -17.43
N GLN A 364 -16.14 4.43 -17.61
CA GLN A 364 -15.60 3.99 -18.90
C GLN A 364 -16.69 3.79 -19.95
N ASP A 365 -17.82 3.22 -19.53
CA ASP A 365 -19.01 3.01 -20.37
C ASP A 365 -19.87 4.28 -20.52
N ARG A 366 -19.48 5.42 -19.91
CA ARG A 366 -20.25 6.67 -19.86
C ARG A 366 -21.66 6.54 -19.27
N ASN A 367 -21.89 5.54 -18.45
CA ASN A 367 -23.17 5.29 -17.77
C ASN A 367 -23.28 6.13 -16.50
N TRP A 368 -23.47 7.43 -16.65
CA TRP A 368 -23.50 8.38 -15.54
C TRP A 368 -24.61 8.14 -14.52
N THR A 369 -25.75 7.56 -14.95
CA THR A 369 -26.86 7.22 -14.04
C THR A 369 -26.44 6.13 -13.05
N ALA A 370 -25.74 5.10 -13.51
CA ALA A 370 -25.20 4.07 -12.63
C ALA A 370 -24.12 4.63 -11.70
N VAL A 371 -23.24 5.49 -12.23
CA VAL A 371 -22.20 6.17 -11.42
C VAL A 371 -22.84 6.97 -10.30
N GLU A 372 -23.92 7.73 -10.59
CA GLU A 372 -24.63 8.52 -9.58
C GLU A 372 -25.21 7.65 -8.47
N GLY A 373 -25.82 6.51 -8.80
CA GLY A 373 -26.34 5.56 -7.81
C GLY A 373 -25.27 5.01 -6.90
N LEU A 374 -24.11 4.64 -7.47
CA LEU A 374 -22.96 4.14 -6.69
C LEU A 374 -22.32 5.22 -5.81
N ILE A 375 -22.25 6.47 -6.28
CA ILE A 375 -21.79 7.59 -5.45
C ILE A 375 -22.76 7.85 -4.28
N GLN A 376 -24.07 7.76 -4.49
CA GLN A 376 -25.06 7.85 -3.41
C GLN A 376 -24.86 6.73 -2.37
N GLU A 377 -24.59 5.50 -2.79
CA GLU A 377 -24.27 4.41 -1.87
C GLU A 377 -23.00 4.72 -1.05
N LEU A 378 -21.97 5.24 -1.70
CA LEU A 378 -20.73 5.67 -1.01
C LEU A 378 -20.99 6.81 -0.01
N GLU A 379 -21.88 7.75 -0.30
CA GLU A 379 -22.28 8.83 0.64
C GLU A 379 -22.90 8.28 1.91
N VAL A 380 -23.77 7.26 1.80
CA VAL A 380 -24.36 6.60 2.98
C VAL A 380 -23.26 5.92 3.80
N ARG A 381 -22.35 5.21 3.15
CA ARG A 381 -21.24 4.51 3.81
C ARG A 381 -20.23 5.46 4.46
N ALA A 382 -20.15 6.69 3.97
CA ALA A 382 -19.21 7.70 4.43
C ALA A 382 -19.65 8.44 5.70
N GLN A 383 -20.91 8.28 6.15
CA GLN A 383 -21.47 9.08 7.26
C GLN A 383 -20.63 8.99 8.54
N ASP A 384 -20.14 7.79 8.87
CA ASP A 384 -19.34 7.52 10.06
C ASP A 384 -17.86 7.24 9.76
N ASN A 385 -17.41 7.53 8.53
CA ASN A 385 -16.02 7.28 8.10
C ASN A 385 -15.40 8.54 7.47
N PRO A 386 -14.60 9.30 8.24
CA PRO A 386 -13.98 10.55 7.77
C PRO A 386 -13.05 10.36 6.55
N TRP A 387 -12.38 9.19 6.45
CA TRP A 387 -11.52 8.85 5.32
C TRP A 387 -12.31 8.75 4.02
N LEU A 388 -13.47 8.15 4.10
CA LEU A 388 -14.35 7.98 2.95
C LEU A 388 -15.07 9.29 2.61
N GLY A 389 -15.48 10.07 3.62
CA GLY A 389 -16.28 11.27 3.44
C GLY A 389 -15.65 12.32 2.54
N GLU A 390 -14.35 12.57 2.69
CA GLU A 390 -13.66 13.57 1.85
C GLU A 390 -13.46 13.08 0.42
N THR A 391 -13.17 11.80 0.24
CA THR A 391 -13.08 11.19 -1.10
C THR A 391 -14.42 11.29 -1.84
N VAL A 392 -15.50 10.94 -1.17
CA VAL A 392 -16.86 10.97 -1.75
C VAL A 392 -17.29 12.37 -2.11
N LYS A 393 -16.99 13.38 -1.28
CA LYS A 393 -17.23 14.80 -1.60
C LYS A 393 -16.51 15.22 -2.89
N TYR A 394 -15.28 14.75 -3.08
CA TYR A 394 -14.53 15.06 -4.29
C TYR A 394 -15.10 14.34 -5.52
N LEU A 395 -15.46 13.05 -5.38
CA LEU A 395 -16.12 12.28 -6.44
C LEU A 395 -17.45 12.93 -6.86
N ARG A 396 -18.24 13.46 -5.91
CA ARG A 396 -19.48 14.20 -6.22
C ARG A 396 -19.22 15.43 -7.10
N LYS A 397 -18.18 16.21 -6.81
CA LYS A 397 -17.78 17.37 -7.63
C LYS A 397 -17.36 16.97 -9.05
N LEU A 398 -16.67 15.84 -9.21
CA LEU A 398 -16.27 15.33 -10.52
C LEU A 398 -17.50 14.83 -11.30
N LEU A 399 -18.45 14.18 -10.64
CA LEU A 399 -19.70 13.73 -11.22
C LEU A 399 -20.53 14.91 -11.76
N GLU A 400 -20.69 15.99 -10.97
CA GLU A 400 -21.40 17.21 -11.37
C GLU A 400 -20.80 17.85 -12.64
N ARG A 401 -19.48 17.78 -12.79
CA ARG A 401 -18.76 18.28 -13.97
C ARG A 401 -18.74 17.29 -15.13
N ARG A 402 -19.13 16.04 -14.90
CA ARG A 402 -18.97 14.92 -15.83
C ARG A 402 -17.55 14.81 -16.38
N ASP A 403 -16.58 15.07 -15.51
CA ASP A 403 -15.15 14.99 -15.85
C ASP A 403 -14.74 13.52 -15.88
N HIS A 404 -14.81 12.93 -17.07
CA HIS A 404 -14.57 11.50 -17.28
C HIS A 404 -13.15 11.09 -16.87
N GLU A 405 -12.15 11.83 -17.32
CA GLU A 405 -10.76 11.48 -17.11
C GLU A 405 -10.36 11.61 -15.62
N ALA A 406 -10.70 12.74 -15.00
CA ALA A 406 -10.42 12.96 -13.59
C ALA A 406 -11.18 11.97 -12.69
N MET A 407 -12.43 11.63 -13.06
CA MET A 407 -13.25 10.68 -12.31
C MET A 407 -12.68 9.27 -12.37
N GLU A 408 -12.28 8.81 -13.55
CA GLU A 408 -11.69 7.47 -13.74
C GLU A 408 -10.42 7.31 -12.90
N LYS A 409 -9.54 8.31 -12.93
CA LYS A 409 -8.28 8.32 -12.16
C LYS A 409 -8.51 8.34 -10.66
N GLU A 410 -9.41 9.21 -10.19
CA GLU A 410 -9.72 9.30 -8.76
C GLU A 410 -10.31 7.99 -8.23
N LEU A 411 -11.26 7.40 -8.96
CA LEU A 411 -11.86 6.11 -8.59
C LEU A 411 -10.82 4.99 -8.53
N MET A 412 -9.90 4.94 -9.48
CA MET A 412 -8.82 3.95 -9.48
C MET A 412 -7.91 4.11 -8.27
N TYR A 413 -7.43 5.33 -8.04
CA TYR A 413 -6.44 5.62 -7.01
C TYR A 413 -7.01 5.49 -5.60
N SER A 414 -8.20 6.06 -5.37
CA SER A 414 -8.86 5.99 -4.07
C SER A 414 -9.30 4.57 -3.72
N SER A 415 -9.79 3.79 -4.70
CA SER A 415 -10.16 2.38 -4.46
C SER A 415 -8.96 1.53 -4.04
N SER A 416 -7.81 1.69 -4.70
CA SER A 416 -6.58 0.97 -4.34
C SER A 416 -6.11 1.34 -2.94
N LYS A 417 -6.15 2.63 -2.58
CA LYS A 417 -5.81 3.08 -1.22
C LYS A 417 -6.75 2.53 -0.17
N LEU A 418 -8.07 2.53 -0.41
CA LEU A 418 -9.03 1.98 0.53
C LEU A 418 -8.80 0.50 0.79
N LYS A 419 -8.40 -0.26 -0.23
CA LYS A 419 -8.17 -1.70 -0.10
C LYS A 419 -6.85 -2.04 0.59
N ASN A 420 -5.77 -1.31 0.31
CA ASN A 420 -4.41 -1.67 0.75
C ASN A 420 -3.78 -0.66 1.71
N ARG A 421 -4.59 0.19 2.34
CA ARG A 421 -4.10 1.24 3.24
C ARG A 421 -3.26 0.68 4.38
N VAL A 422 -2.05 1.22 4.54
CA VAL A 422 -1.26 1.09 5.76
C VAL A 422 -1.80 2.10 6.78
N ALA A 423 -2.13 1.65 7.96
CA ALA A 423 -2.66 2.49 9.03
C ALA A 423 -1.50 3.03 9.89
N ASP A 424 -1.59 4.29 10.32
CA ASP A 424 -0.76 4.80 11.41
C ASP A 424 -1.31 4.24 12.74
N MET A 425 -0.45 4.01 13.73
CA MET A 425 -0.88 3.60 15.09
C MET A 425 -1.90 4.57 15.69
N ASN A 426 -1.82 5.84 15.34
CA ASN A 426 -2.79 6.83 15.75
C ASN A 426 -4.15 6.69 15.05
N ASP A 427 -4.24 5.98 13.93
CA ASP A 427 -5.52 5.79 13.22
C ASP A 427 -6.56 5.10 14.12
N SER A 428 -6.17 4.12 14.91
CA SER A 428 -7.08 3.46 15.86
C SER A 428 -7.56 4.40 16.97
N VAL A 429 -6.71 5.35 17.39
CA VAL A 429 -7.04 6.41 18.35
C VAL A 429 -7.82 7.54 17.66
N MET A 430 -7.46 7.88 16.43
CA MET A 430 -8.09 8.94 15.64
C MET A 430 -9.50 8.57 15.16
N TYR A 431 -9.84 7.29 15.01
CA TYR A 431 -11.24 6.87 14.80
C TYR A 431 -12.14 7.21 15.99
N CYS A 432 -11.54 7.42 17.17
CA CYS A 432 -12.24 7.84 18.40
C CYS A 432 -12.23 9.36 18.62
N MET A 433 -11.47 10.14 17.83
CA MET A 433 -11.29 11.59 18.01
C MET A 433 -11.66 12.36 16.73
N ASN A 434 -12.41 13.41 16.86
CA ASN A 434 -12.92 14.40 15.90
C ASN A 434 -12.43 14.34 14.41
N ALA A 435 -13.42 14.31 13.52
CA ALA A 435 -13.34 14.23 12.06
C ALA A 435 -12.48 15.31 11.33
N GLU A 436 -12.12 16.40 11.98
CA GLU A 436 -11.35 17.49 11.34
C GLU A 436 -9.84 17.19 11.17
N ALA A 437 -9.30 16.26 11.96
CA ALA A 437 -7.88 15.90 11.91
C ALA A 437 -7.53 14.84 10.85
N ILE A 438 -8.53 14.15 10.30
CA ILE A 438 -8.34 13.01 9.39
C ILE A 438 -8.64 13.44 7.95
N LYS A 439 -7.75 14.17 7.33
CA LYS A 439 -7.79 14.38 5.88
C LYS A 439 -6.91 13.33 5.19
N PRO A 440 -7.40 12.66 4.11
CA PRO A 440 -6.58 11.81 3.28
C PRO A 440 -5.25 12.49 2.91
N ALA A 441 -4.17 11.75 2.78
CA ALA A 441 -2.84 12.33 2.54
C ALA A 441 -2.80 13.28 1.33
N PHE A 442 -3.58 12.98 0.27
CA PHE A 442 -3.72 13.86 -0.89
C PHE A 442 -4.54 15.13 -0.60
N MET A 443 -5.39 15.13 0.43
CA MET A 443 -6.18 16.29 0.84
C MET A 443 -5.48 17.13 1.93
N ARG A 444 -4.59 16.55 2.70
CA ARG A 444 -3.69 17.33 3.57
C ARG A 444 -2.90 18.36 2.77
N LYS A 445 -2.59 18.06 1.50
CA LYS A 445 -1.94 18.95 0.55
C LYS A 445 -2.66 20.26 0.27
N LYS A 446 -4.01 20.28 0.34
CA LYS A 446 -4.81 21.47 0.05
C LYS A 446 -5.02 22.39 1.24
N VAL A 447 -4.70 21.95 2.46
CA VAL A 447 -5.08 22.65 3.71
C VAL A 447 -3.90 23.02 4.60
N SER A 448 -2.77 22.30 4.52
CA SER A 448 -1.56 22.66 5.27
C SER A 448 -0.35 22.59 4.35
N GLN A 449 -0.02 23.68 3.70
CA GLN A 449 1.35 23.87 3.20
C GLN A 449 2.29 23.84 4.42
N GLY A 450 2.96 22.71 4.61
CA GLY A 450 4.23 22.51 5.27
C GLY A 450 4.62 23.47 6.41
N ARG A 451 3.81 23.61 7.46
CA ARG A 451 4.28 24.18 8.73
C ARG A 451 3.92 23.22 9.85
N ASN A 452 4.94 22.56 10.39
CA ASN A 452 4.85 21.99 11.72
C ASN A 452 4.49 23.12 12.68
N SER A 453 3.35 22.98 13.38
CA SER A 453 2.90 23.92 14.41
C SER A 453 3.78 23.90 15.67
N ASP A 454 4.85 23.13 15.71
CA ASP A 454 5.71 22.93 16.90
C ASP A 454 7.01 23.74 16.89
N SER A 455 7.12 24.76 16.03
CA SER A 455 8.24 25.69 16.08
C SER A 455 7.83 27.12 16.42
N GLN A 456 7.01 27.28 17.46
CA GLN A 456 6.87 28.56 18.17
C GLN A 456 6.71 28.29 19.67
N SER A 457 7.83 28.24 20.35
CA SER A 457 8.01 28.69 21.74
C SER A 457 9.47 29.05 21.96
#